data_183fa43a007b2d251c4ce1412dd0c252
#
_entry.id   183fa43a007b2d251c4ce1412dd0c252
#
_cell.length_a   1.000
_cell.length_b   1.000
_cell.length_c   1.000
_cell.angle_alpha   90.00
_cell.angle_beta   90.00
_cell.angle_gamma   90.00
#
_symmetry.space_group_name_H-M   'P 1'
#
loop_
_entity.id
_entity.type
_entity.pdbx_description
1 polymer ?
#
loop_
_entity_poly.entity_id
_entity_poly.type
_entity_poly.pdbx_seq_one_letter_code
_entity_poly.pdbx_strand_id
1 'polypeptide(L)'
;MAERENQCNSGAWLKYLTLASLIIGSLAAVIGMNTDELLAVLNSQWVPKGFLGFLLFFGVLYNLLTIVLGTICYREKPILPDDQLPSCTVIVPAYNEGEAVTIALKSILASNYPAGKLEIIAIDDGSRDDTWKWIAEAAAASNGRIRGVKLEQNRGKRHAIQYGAKLSKMDVIITVDSDSVVEADSIRYLTSPFVDPTVGAVAGSVQVSNLSDGVLPRMMDAHYAFSCCILRAANSVMRTVVCTPGALSAYRRSALMEFLDRWADQTFCGRPAGIGEDRALTTFMLRHRWHVLYQRHAVVHTEMPSKYQATYRMMLRWERGNIREMLSTYEFAFRRFDWFHLAIQLNLVFQTYLFIQSLFFLPFVILGMIAAPVFWWQCMFLLTVLWTALPALCYYLMSGGTGWIWTF
;
A
#
# COMPACT_ATOMS: atom_id res chain seq x y z
N MET A 1 -16.63 1.85 -13.52
CA MET A 1 -15.71 1.65 -14.67
C MET A 1 -15.85 2.75 -15.72
N ALA A 2 -17.03 3.04 -16.26
CA ALA A 2 -17.24 4.07 -17.29
C ALA A 2 -16.86 5.51 -16.85
N GLU A 3 -17.13 5.89 -15.61
CA GLU A 3 -16.69 7.19 -15.05
C GLU A 3 -15.16 7.30 -14.92
N ARG A 4 -14.51 6.22 -14.56
CA ARG A 4 -13.02 6.15 -14.51
C ARG A 4 -12.41 6.29 -15.91
N GLU A 5 -13.02 5.69 -16.92
CA GLU A 5 -12.60 5.81 -18.31
C GLU A 5 -12.73 7.25 -18.84
N ASN A 6 -13.79 7.96 -18.49
CA ASN A 6 -13.99 9.36 -18.86
C ASN A 6 -13.02 10.32 -18.13
N GLN A 7 -12.71 10.09 -16.87
CA GLN A 7 -11.72 10.87 -16.12
C GLN A 7 -10.29 10.64 -16.60
N CYS A 8 -9.95 9.41 -17.04
CA CYS A 8 -8.66 9.11 -17.65
C CYS A 8 -8.49 9.65 -19.09
N ASN A 9 -9.58 9.89 -19.82
CA ASN A 9 -9.53 10.35 -21.20
C ASN A 9 -9.32 11.87 -21.36
N SER A 10 -9.41 12.67 -20.28
CA SER A 10 -9.04 14.08 -20.32
C SER A 10 -7.54 14.21 -20.47
N GLY A 11 -7.03 14.22 -21.68
CA GLY A 11 -5.62 14.28 -22.00
C GLY A 11 -5.14 13.18 -22.96
N ALA A 12 -6.04 12.65 -23.79
CA ALA A 12 -5.71 11.61 -24.78
C ALA A 12 -4.49 11.97 -25.65
N TRP A 13 -4.27 13.26 -25.95
CA TRP A 13 -3.10 13.76 -26.66
C TRP A 13 -1.81 13.61 -25.87
N LEU A 14 -1.87 13.73 -24.54
CA LEU A 14 -0.70 13.62 -23.66
C LEU A 14 -0.10 12.20 -23.71
N LYS A 15 -0.93 11.18 -23.84
CA LYS A 15 -0.46 9.78 -23.98
C LYS A 15 0.35 9.56 -25.26
N TYR A 16 -0.10 10.13 -26.38
CA TYR A 16 0.63 10.02 -27.65
C TYR A 16 1.92 10.83 -27.61
N LEU A 17 1.89 12.00 -26.97
CA LEU A 17 3.08 12.83 -26.77
C LEU A 17 4.11 12.12 -25.89
N THR A 18 3.67 11.52 -24.77
CA THR A 18 4.54 10.75 -23.86
C THR A 18 5.13 9.55 -24.60
N LEU A 19 4.31 8.76 -25.28
CA LEU A 19 4.78 7.61 -26.04
C LEU A 19 5.78 8.01 -27.14
N ALA A 20 5.49 9.06 -27.90
CA ALA A 20 6.39 9.61 -28.91
C ALA A 20 7.71 10.09 -28.27
N SER A 21 7.64 10.82 -27.17
CA SER A 21 8.83 11.29 -26.45
C SER A 21 9.69 10.14 -25.92
N LEU A 22 9.05 9.09 -25.41
CA LEU A 22 9.75 7.88 -24.92
C LEU A 22 10.43 7.14 -26.08
N ILE A 23 9.74 6.97 -27.22
CA ILE A 23 10.30 6.30 -28.40
C ILE A 23 11.45 7.13 -28.99
N ILE A 24 11.21 8.41 -29.24
CA ILE A 24 12.21 9.31 -29.83
C ILE A 24 13.41 9.46 -28.89
N GLY A 25 13.16 9.67 -27.60
CA GLY A 25 14.22 9.80 -26.60
C GLY A 25 15.03 8.52 -26.44
N SER A 26 14.38 7.33 -26.47
CA SER A 26 15.08 6.05 -26.43
C SER A 26 15.93 5.80 -27.66
N LEU A 27 15.41 6.10 -28.86
CA LEU A 27 16.18 6.03 -30.11
C LEU A 27 17.36 7.01 -30.11
N ALA A 28 17.14 8.25 -29.70
CA ALA A 28 18.21 9.25 -29.60
C ALA A 28 19.28 8.84 -28.57
N ALA A 29 18.88 8.28 -27.43
CA ALA A 29 19.80 7.81 -26.41
C ALA A 29 20.64 6.62 -26.92
N VAL A 30 20.03 5.65 -27.60
CA VAL A 30 20.73 4.48 -28.15
C VAL A 30 21.65 4.87 -29.32
N ILE A 31 21.19 5.69 -30.27
CA ILE A 31 21.96 6.09 -31.44
C ILE A 31 23.14 7.02 -31.03
N GLY A 32 22.90 7.89 -30.04
CA GLY A 32 23.91 8.82 -29.55
C GLY A 32 24.85 8.23 -28.49
N MET A 33 24.65 6.97 -28.08
CA MET A 33 25.46 6.34 -27.05
C MET A 33 26.85 6.00 -27.62
N ASN A 34 27.88 6.63 -27.05
CA ASN A 34 29.26 6.32 -27.39
C ASN A 34 29.68 5.00 -26.73
N THR A 35 29.86 3.96 -27.52
CA THR A 35 30.27 2.63 -27.06
C THR A 35 31.60 2.65 -26.31
N ASP A 36 32.52 3.53 -26.69
CA ASP A 36 33.82 3.67 -26.05
C ASP A 36 33.68 4.26 -24.63
N GLU A 37 32.79 5.23 -24.43
CA GLU A 37 32.47 5.78 -23.10
C GLU A 37 31.83 4.71 -22.23
N LEU A 38 30.89 3.93 -22.77
CA LEU A 38 30.29 2.80 -22.06
C LEU A 38 31.33 1.79 -21.62
N LEU A 39 32.23 1.41 -22.54
CA LEU A 39 33.34 0.48 -22.25
C LEU A 39 34.32 1.07 -21.25
N ALA A 40 34.62 2.39 -21.34
CA ALA A 40 35.51 3.07 -20.39
C ALA A 40 34.90 3.07 -18.96
N VAL A 41 33.61 3.38 -18.83
CA VAL A 41 32.90 3.32 -17.53
C VAL A 41 32.85 1.89 -17.00
N LEU A 42 32.48 0.92 -17.82
CA LEU A 42 32.45 -0.50 -17.44
C LEU A 42 33.85 -1.04 -17.11
N ASN A 43 34.89 -0.49 -17.71
CA ASN A 43 36.29 -0.86 -17.46
C ASN A 43 36.96 -0.04 -16.35
N SER A 44 36.29 0.99 -15.82
CA SER A 44 36.83 1.80 -14.73
C SER A 44 37.02 0.96 -13.45
N GLN A 45 38.10 1.25 -12.74
CA GLN A 45 38.37 0.60 -11.43
C GLN A 45 37.37 1.01 -10.33
N TRP A 46 36.61 2.06 -10.56
CA TRP A 46 35.64 2.63 -9.63
C TRP A 46 34.29 1.89 -9.61
N VAL A 47 33.99 1.13 -10.66
CA VAL A 47 32.75 0.33 -10.74
C VAL A 47 33.10 -1.14 -10.51
N PRO A 48 32.75 -1.72 -9.35
CA PRO A 48 32.88 -3.16 -9.13
C PRO A 48 31.95 -3.89 -10.11
N LYS A 49 32.47 -4.34 -11.24
CA LYS A 49 31.72 -4.96 -12.36
C LYS A 49 30.79 -6.08 -11.90
N GLY A 50 31.31 -6.94 -11.03
CA GLY A 50 30.52 -8.03 -10.44
C GLY A 50 29.39 -7.54 -9.56
N PHE A 51 29.60 -6.47 -8.80
CA PHE A 51 28.59 -5.92 -7.89
C PHE A 51 27.45 -5.23 -8.67
N LEU A 52 27.75 -4.40 -9.66
CA LEU A 52 26.73 -3.76 -10.50
C LEU A 52 25.92 -4.79 -11.28
N GLY A 53 26.60 -5.77 -11.90
CA GLY A 53 25.93 -6.88 -12.60
C GLY A 53 25.03 -7.69 -11.66
N PHE A 54 25.49 -7.99 -10.45
CA PHE A 54 24.69 -8.67 -9.43
C PHE A 54 23.46 -7.83 -9.04
N LEU A 55 23.61 -6.53 -8.81
CA LEU A 55 22.51 -5.65 -8.45
C LEU A 55 21.45 -5.61 -9.56
N LEU A 56 21.85 -5.42 -10.81
CA LEU A 56 20.93 -5.38 -11.95
C LEU A 56 20.23 -6.73 -12.14
N PHE A 57 20.97 -7.82 -12.12
CA PHE A 57 20.44 -9.18 -12.27
C PHE A 57 19.41 -9.50 -11.16
N PHE A 58 19.78 -9.25 -9.91
CA PHE A 58 18.89 -9.51 -8.76
C PHE A 58 17.63 -8.66 -8.82
N GLY A 59 17.74 -7.36 -9.17
CA GLY A 59 16.60 -6.47 -9.33
C GLY A 59 15.65 -6.93 -10.44
N VAL A 60 16.17 -7.28 -11.60
CA VAL A 60 15.38 -7.81 -12.74
C VAL A 60 14.70 -9.12 -12.37
N LEU A 61 15.44 -10.07 -11.79
CA LEU A 61 14.92 -11.37 -11.38
C LEU A 61 13.78 -11.24 -10.37
N TYR A 62 13.96 -10.39 -9.36
CA TYR A 62 12.91 -10.14 -8.36
C TYR A 62 11.66 -9.51 -8.97
N ASN A 63 11.82 -8.51 -9.86
CA ASN A 63 10.68 -7.88 -10.53
C ASN A 63 9.92 -8.89 -11.40
N LEU A 64 10.63 -9.72 -12.19
CA LEU A 64 10.02 -10.77 -13.00
C LEU A 64 9.27 -11.78 -12.12
N LEU A 65 9.89 -12.24 -11.04
CA LEU A 65 9.25 -13.16 -10.09
C LEU A 65 7.98 -12.53 -9.48
N THR A 66 8.06 -11.30 -9.05
CA THR A 66 6.92 -10.56 -8.46
C THR A 66 5.78 -10.42 -9.45
N ILE A 67 6.08 -10.11 -10.73
CA ILE A 67 5.06 -10.00 -11.76
C ILE A 67 4.43 -11.35 -12.06
N VAL A 68 5.21 -12.41 -12.22
CA VAL A 68 4.69 -13.77 -12.44
C VAL A 68 3.78 -14.20 -11.27
N LEU A 69 4.24 -14.02 -10.05
CA LEU A 69 3.44 -14.36 -8.86
C LEU A 69 2.17 -13.51 -8.78
N GLY A 70 2.25 -12.19 -8.98
CA GLY A 70 1.13 -11.27 -8.83
C GLY A 70 0.09 -11.32 -9.95
N THR A 71 0.50 -11.68 -11.18
CA THR A 71 -0.40 -11.71 -12.35
C THR A 71 -0.85 -13.12 -12.73
N ILE A 72 0.07 -14.10 -12.70
CA ILE A 72 -0.20 -15.46 -13.18
C ILE A 72 -0.62 -16.38 -12.03
N CYS A 73 0.10 -16.35 -10.90
CA CYS A 73 -0.10 -17.29 -9.81
C CYS A 73 -1.16 -16.82 -8.79
N TYR A 74 -1.35 -15.52 -8.65
CA TYR A 74 -2.32 -14.99 -7.69
C TYR A 74 -3.74 -15.43 -8.03
N ARG A 75 -4.44 -15.95 -7.01
CA ARG A 75 -5.86 -16.28 -7.06
C ARG A 75 -6.54 -15.70 -5.83
N GLU A 76 -7.53 -14.89 -6.06
CA GLU A 76 -8.35 -14.32 -5.01
C GLU A 76 -9.19 -15.42 -4.34
N LYS A 77 -9.40 -15.29 -3.04
CA LYS A 77 -10.33 -16.17 -2.34
C LYS A 77 -11.77 -15.78 -2.70
N PRO A 78 -12.64 -16.77 -3.01
CA PRO A 78 -14.02 -16.50 -3.36
C PRO A 78 -14.80 -15.90 -2.17
N ILE A 79 -15.86 -15.15 -2.49
CA ILE A 79 -16.81 -14.68 -1.48
C ILE A 79 -17.55 -15.89 -0.89
N LEU A 80 -17.67 -15.89 0.43
CA LEU A 80 -18.47 -16.87 1.15
C LEU A 80 -19.96 -16.51 1.10
N PRO A 81 -20.86 -17.51 1.17
CA PRO A 81 -22.28 -17.27 1.38
C PRO A 81 -22.53 -16.70 2.79
N ASP A 82 -23.69 -16.06 2.97
CA ASP A 82 -24.03 -15.28 4.17
C ASP A 82 -23.92 -16.04 5.49
N ASP A 83 -24.28 -17.31 5.47
CA ASP A 83 -24.23 -18.21 6.64
C ASP A 83 -22.77 -18.49 7.09
N GLN A 84 -21.83 -18.52 6.17
CA GLN A 84 -20.43 -18.82 6.42
C GLN A 84 -19.56 -17.57 6.68
N LEU A 85 -20.07 -16.36 6.37
CA LEU A 85 -19.35 -15.13 6.67
C LEU A 85 -19.13 -14.99 8.19
N PRO A 86 -17.91 -14.63 8.64
CA PRO A 86 -17.64 -14.37 10.06
C PRO A 86 -18.37 -13.12 10.56
N SER A 87 -18.56 -12.99 11.85
CA SER A 87 -18.97 -11.74 12.46
C SER A 87 -17.82 -10.72 12.43
N CYS A 88 -18.10 -9.44 12.15
CA CYS A 88 -17.06 -8.43 12.07
C CYS A 88 -17.47 -7.09 12.69
N THR A 89 -16.46 -6.39 13.23
CA THR A 89 -16.57 -4.99 13.67
C THR A 89 -15.70 -4.11 12.78
N VAL A 90 -16.30 -3.09 12.17
CA VAL A 90 -15.57 -2.04 11.47
C VAL A 90 -15.27 -0.90 12.43
N ILE A 91 -14.00 -0.59 12.63
CA ILE A 91 -13.52 0.52 13.45
C ILE A 91 -13.14 1.67 12.53
N VAL A 92 -13.75 2.84 12.76
CA VAL A 92 -13.48 4.08 12.05
C VAL A 92 -12.92 5.10 13.04
N PRO A 93 -11.59 5.25 13.15
CA PRO A 93 -10.97 6.29 13.98
C PRO A 93 -11.02 7.63 13.25
N ALA A 94 -11.51 8.67 13.90
CA ALA A 94 -11.64 10.02 13.34
C ALA A 94 -10.99 11.06 14.25
N TYR A 95 -10.33 12.07 13.67
CA TYR A 95 -9.77 13.20 14.38
C TYR A 95 -9.77 14.45 13.50
N ASN A 96 -10.60 15.44 13.83
CA ASN A 96 -10.79 16.69 13.11
C ASN A 96 -11.18 16.47 11.63
N GLU A 97 -12.16 15.63 11.38
CA GLU A 97 -12.70 15.29 10.04
C GLU A 97 -14.00 16.05 9.71
N GLY A 98 -14.63 16.66 10.72
CA GLY A 98 -15.91 17.33 10.53
C GLY A 98 -16.96 16.42 9.93
N GLU A 99 -17.74 16.95 8.96
CA GLU A 99 -18.79 16.21 8.25
C GLU A 99 -18.27 15.05 7.39
N ALA A 100 -17.00 15.10 6.93
CA ALA A 100 -16.43 14.11 6.02
C ALA A 100 -16.52 12.68 6.57
N VAL A 101 -16.44 12.49 7.90
CA VAL A 101 -16.59 11.18 8.54
C VAL A 101 -17.91 10.47 8.19
N THR A 102 -18.98 11.23 7.89
CA THR A 102 -20.30 10.65 7.54
C THR A 102 -20.28 9.91 6.22
N ILE A 103 -19.38 10.28 5.30
CA ILE A 103 -19.23 9.62 3.99
C ILE A 103 -18.72 8.20 4.20
N ALA A 104 -17.67 8.03 4.99
CA ALA A 104 -17.13 6.72 5.34
C ALA A 104 -18.19 5.86 6.06
N LEU A 105 -18.85 6.39 7.08
CA LEU A 105 -19.87 5.67 7.85
C LEU A 105 -21.06 5.24 6.98
N LYS A 106 -21.54 6.11 6.07
CA LYS A 106 -22.62 5.77 5.13
C LYS A 106 -22.20 4.66 4.16
N SER A 107 -20.99 4.69 3.63
CA SER A 107 -20.48 3.66 2.72
C SER A 107 -20.40 2.29 3.40
N ILE A 108 -19.97 2.24 4.67
CA ILE A 108 -19.91 1.01 5.46
C ILE A 108 -21.32 0.49 5.78
N LEU A 109 -22.26 1.38 6.14
CA LEU A 109 -23.66 1.02 6.36
C LEU A 109 -24.33 0.44 5.12
N ALA A 110 -23.96 0.94 3.94
CA ALA A 110 -24.47 0.48 2.65
C ALA A 110 -23.82 -0.81 2.16
N SER A 111 -22.86 -1.36 2.88
CA SER A 111 -22.18 -2.60 2.49
C SER A 111 -23.13 -3.79 2.44
N ASN A 112 -22.96 -4.63 1.44
CA ASN A 112 -23.70 -5.88 1.24
C ASN A 112 -23.19 -6.95 2.22
N TYR A 113 -23.45 -6.74 3.52
CA TYR A 113 -23.06 -7.66 4.59
C TYR A 113 -24.26 -7.95 5.50
N PRO A 114 -24.42 -9.21 6.00
CA PRO A 114 -25.54 -9.54 6.89
C PRO A 114 -25.57 -8.62 8.11
N ALA A 115 -26.71 -7.91 8.31
CA ALA A 115 -26.82 -6.88 9.34
C ALA A 115 -26.53 -7.40 10.76
N GLY A 116 -26.91 -8.65 11.06
CA GLY A 116 -26.64 -9.28 12.36
C GLY A 116 -25.18 -9.70 12.58
N LYS A 117 -24.33 -9.61 11.53
CA LYS A 117 -22.90 -9.97 11.59
C LYS A 117 -21.96 -8.76 11.43
N LEU A 118 -22.50 -7.54 11.29
CA LEU A 118 -21.73 -6.30 11.10
C LEU A 118 -22.02 -5.30 12.21
N GLU A 119 -21.00 -4.97 12.99
CA GLU A 119 -20.99 -3.86 13.96
C GLU A 119 -20.08 -2.74 13.43
N ILE A 120 -20.45 -1.49 13.65
CA ILE A 120 -19.63 -0.32 13.29
C ILE A 120 -19.34 0.47 14.56
N ILE A 121 -18.05 0.73 14.83
CA ILE A 121 -17.61 1.54 15.96
C ILE A 121 -16.87 2.76 15.39
N ALA A 122 -17.49 3.93 15.47
CA ALA A 122 -16.90 5.22 15.10
C ALA A 122 -16.28 5.86 16.34
N ILE A 123 -14.98 6.17 16.29
CA ILE A 123 -14.24 6.67 17.44
C ILE A 123 -13.73 8.08 17.14
N ASP A 124 -14.25 9.06 17.87
CA ASP A 124 -13.69 10.40 17.91
C ASP A 124 -12.49 10.44 18.88
N ASP A 125 -11.29 10.56 18.34
CA ASP A 125 -10.04 10.61 19.12
C ASP A 125 -9.76 12.02 19.70
N GLY A 126 -10.77 12.58 20.38
CA GLY A 126 -10.66 13.88 21.06
C GLY A 126 -10.57 15.05 20.09
N SER A 127 -11.42 15.08 19.06
CA SER A 127 -11.48 16.17 18.09
C SER A 127 -11.82 17.51 18.74
N ARG A 128 -11.31 18.59 18.13
CA ARG A 128 -11.54 19.97 18.55
C ARG A 128 -12.59 20.69 17.72
N ASP A 129 -12.99 20.09 16.60
CA ASP A 129 -14.02 20.56 15.68
C ASP A 129 -15.37 19.86 15.95
N ASP A 130 -16.29 19.90 15.01
CA ASP A 130 -17.62 19.31 15.11
C ASP A 130 -17.69 17.81 14.70
N THR A 131 -16.57 17.11 14.53
CA THR A 131 -16.51 15.68 14.16
C THR A 131 -17.42 14.83 15.05
N TRP A 132 -17.40 15.03 16.38
CA TRP A 132 -18.25 14.27 17.29
C TRP A 132 -19.75 14.45 17.00
N LYS A 133 -20.17 15.66 16.66
CA LYS A 133 -21.58 15.93 16.31
C LYS A 133 -22.03 15.05 15.16
N TRP A 134 -21.23 14.97 14.10
CA TRP A 134 -21.52 14.18 12.91
C TRP A 134 -21.54 12.68 13.19
N ILE A 135 -20.60 12.18 14.03
CA ILE A 135 -20.61 10.80 14.47
C ILE A 135 -21.86 10.47 15.29
N ALA A 136 -22.25 11.34 16.21
CA ALA A 136 -23.42 11.14 17.05
C ALA A 136 -24.72 11.14 16.25
N GLU A 137 -24.86 12.05 15.26
CA GLU A 137 -26.00 12.10 14.33
C GLU A 137 -26.05 10.82 13.47
N ALA A 138 -24.94 10.36 12.90
CA ALA A 138 -24.88 9.12 12.13
C ALA A 138 -25.24 7.89 13.01
N ALA A 139 -24.77 7.86 14.24
CA ALA A 139 -25.10 6.79 15.19
C ALA A 139 -26.60 6.76 15.50
N ALA A 140 -27.21 7.93 15.79
CA ALA A 140 -28.65 8.04 16.06
C ALA A 140 -29.50 7.60 14.85
N ALA A 141 -29.09 7.97 13.63
CA ALA A 141 -29.80 7.61 12.39
C ALA A 141 -29.62 6.14 11.97
N SER A 142 -28.68 5.40 12.58
CA SER A 142 -28.26 4.06 12.14
C SER A 142 -29.13 2.90 12.67
N ASN A 143 -30.15 3.18 13.45
CA ASN A 143 -30.94 2.15 14.16
C ASN A 143 -30.07 1.19 14.99
N GLY A 144 -29.05 1.75 15.68
CA GLY A 144 -28.14 0.98 16.55
C GLY A 144 -27.02 0.22 15.84
N ARG A 145 -26.86 0.36 14.52
CA ARG A 145 -25.79 -0.30 13.75
C ARG A 145 -24.43 0.40 13.90
N ILE A 146 -24.42 1.71 14.23
CA ILE A 146 -23.21 2.47 14.52
C ILE A 146 -23.19 2.78 16.02
N ARG A 147 -22.08 2.42 16.64
CA ARG A 147 -21.75 2.82 18.02
C ARG A 147 -20.73 3.96 17.95
N GLY A 148 -21.16 5.18 18.31
CA GLY A 148 -20.27 6.33 18.47
C GLY A 148 -19.55 6.25 19.82
N VAL A 149 -18.26 6.57 19.83
CA VAL A 149 -17.43 6.67 21.03
C VAL A 149 -16.61 7.94 20.96
N LYS A 150 -16.64 8.77 22.01
CA LYS A 150 -15.81 9.98 22.12
C LYS A 150 -14.75 9.76 23.18
N LEU A 151 -13.48 9.96 22.81
CA LEU A 151 -12.37 9.96 23.74
C LEU A 151 -12.15 11.38 24.29
N GLU A 152 -11.68 11.48 25.53
CA GLU A 152 -11.47 12.79 26.20
C GLU A 152 -10.33 13.59 25.57
N GLN A 153 -9.31 12.91 25.05
CA GLN A 153 -8.13 13.53 24.45
C GLN A 153 -7.56 12.70 23.30
N ASN A 154 -6.93 13.38 22.35
CA ASN A 154 -6.22 12.73 21.26
C ASN A 154 -5.03 11.92 21.78
N ARG A 155 -5.06 10.61 21.51
CA ARG A 155 -3.97 9.68 21.80
C ARG A 155 -3.37 9.07 20.53
N GLY A 156 -3.92 9.43 19.39
CA GLY A 156 -3.51 8.96 18.06
C GLY A 156 -4.25 7.71 17.60
N LYS A 157 -4.26 7.52 16.28
CA LYS A 157 -5.00 6.47 15.57
C LYS A 157 -4.79 5.06 16.16
N ARG A 158 -3.58 4.71 16.60
CA ARG A 158 -3.29 3.42 17.24
C ARG A 158 -4.15 3.16 18.47
N HIS A 159 -4.25 4.15 19.35
CA HIS A 159 -5.02 4.01 20.58
C HIS A 159 -6.52 4.02 20.32
N ALA A 160 -6.99 4.76 19.33
CA ALA A 160 -8.38 4.69 18.89
C ALA A 160 -8.73 3.28 18.35
N ILE A 161 -7.89 2.71 17.48
CA ILE A 161 -8.06 1.33 16.99
C ILE A 161 -8.00 0.33 18.17
N GLN A 162 -7.03 0.47 19.08
CA GLN A 162 -6.90 -0.37 20.27
C GLN A 162 -8.18 -0.33 21.12
N TYR A 163 -8.71 0.86 21.35
CA TYR A 163 -9.92 1.04 22.13
C TYR A 163 -11.12 0.35 21.47
N GLY A 164 -11.33 0.55 20.16
CA GLY A 164 -12.39 -0.09 19.40
C GLY A 164 -12.25 -1.62 19.37
N ALA A 165 -11.04 -2.13 19.19
CA ALA A 165 -10.79 -3.58 19.20
C ALA A 165 -11.09 -4.24 20.55
N LYS A 166 -10.84 -3.53 21.66
CA LYS A 166 -11.20 -4.00 23.01
C LYS A 166 -12.72 -3.99 23.26
N LEU A 167 -13.44 -3.07 22.64
CA LEU A 167 -14.91 -3.00 22.74
C LEU A 167 -15.60 -4.10 21.93
N SER A 168 -15.00 -4.51 20.82
CA SER A 168 -15.56 -5.51 19.92
C SER A 168 -15.57 -6.91 20.54
N LYS A 169 -16.64 -7.66 20.25
CA LYS A 169 -16.76 -9.10 20.56
C LYS A 169 -16.82 -9.98 19.31
N MET A 170 -16.76 -9.37 18.12
CA MET A 170 -16.85 -10.06 16.84
C MET A 170 -15.55 -10.80 16.48
N ASP A 171 -15.62 -11.73 15.54
CA ASP A 171 -14.49 -12.60 15.15
C ASP A 171 -13.40 -11.86 14.38
N VAL A 172 -13.78 -10.86 13.59
CA VAL A 172 -12.90 -10.09 12.72
C VAL A 172 -12.99 -8.60 13.04
N ILE A 173 -11.86 -7.95 13.18
CA ILE A 173 -11.73 -6.50 13.32
C ILE A 173 -11.32 -5.93 11.97
N ILE A 174 -12.07 -4.95 11.46
CA ILE A 174 -11.77 -4.22 10.23
C ILE A 174 -11.43 -2.78 10.60
N THR A 175 -10.39 -2.23 10.00
CA THR A 175 -10.06 -0.81 10.11
C THR A 175 -10.34 -0.11 8.80
N VAL A 176 -11.03 1.03 8.87
CA VAL A 176 -11.33 1.91 7.72
C VAL A 176 -11.00 3.33 8.12
N ASP A 177 -10.29 4.06 7.26
CA ASP A 177 -10.00 5.48 7.51
C ASP A 177 -11.27 6.32 7.38
N SER A 178 -11.34 7.40 8.17
CA SER A 178 -12.51 8.29 8.26
C SER A 178 -12.83 9.07 6.98
N ASP A 179 -11.86 9.17 6.07
CA ASP A 179 -11.94 9.84 4.78
C ASP A 179 -12.12 8.87 3.58
N SER A 180 -12.38 7.60 3.86
CA SER A 180 -12.37 6.52 2.88
C SER A 180 -13.77 5.99 2.58
N VAL A 181 -14.04 5.64 1.30
CA VAL A 181 -15.32 5.11 0.82
C VAL A 181 -15.15 3.64 0.44
N VAL A 182 -15.87 2.78 1.14
CA VAL A 182 -15.82 1.31 0.93
C VAL A 182 -16.84 0.90 -0.13
N GLU A 183 -16.46 0.09 -1.11
CA GLU A 183 -17.40 -0.49 -2.08
C GLU A 183 -18.32 -1.53 -1.43
N ALA A 184 -19.52 -1.73 -2.01
CA ALA A 184 -20.58 -2.52 -1.40
C ALA A 184 -20.19 -3.95 -0.99
N ASP A 185 -19.40 -4.65 -1.81
CA ASP A 185 -18.99 -6.04 -1.56
C ASP A 185 -17.61 -6.16 -0.88
N SER A 186 -16.93 -5.06 -0.62
CA SER A 186 -15.56 -5.05 -0.13
C SER A 186 -15.39 -5.76 1.21
N ILE A 187 -16.33 -5.58 2.14
CA ILE A 187 -16.30 -6.25 3.45
C ILE A 187 -16.44 -7.76 3.28
N ARG A 188 -17.25 -8.24 2.33
CA ARG A 188 -17.37 -9.68 2.01
C ARG A 188 -16.06 -10.25 1.50
N TYR A 189 -15.45 -9.59 0.51
CA TYR A 189 -14.15 -10.01 -0.01
C TYR A 189 -13.09 -10.03 1.09
N LEU A 190 -13.07 -9.00 1.94
CA LEU A 190 -12.07 -8.83 2.98
C LEU A 190 -12.18 -9.89 4.07
N THR A 191 -13.40 -10.33 4.42
CA THR A 191 -13.66 -11.26 5.52
C THR A 191 -13.67 -12.72 5.10
N SER A 192 -13.96 -13.03 3.84
CA SER A 192 -14.06 -14.42 3.34
C SER A 192 -12.80 -15.27 3.58
N PRO A 193 -11.56 -14.75 3.48
CA PRO A 193 -10.35 -15.55 3.74
C PRO A 193 -10.22 -16.06 5.18
N PHE A 194 -10.95 -15.50 6.15
CA PHE A 194 -10.88 -15.92 7.56
C PHE A 194 -11.52 -17.28 7.85
N VAL A 195 -12.17 -17.92 6.86
CA VAL A 195 -12.53 -19.34 6.96
C VAL A 195 -11.30 -20.22 7.17
N ASP A 196 -10.15 -19.83 6.64
CA ASP A 196 -8.88 -20.46 6.93
C ASP A 196 -8.39 -20.01 8.33
N PRO A 197 -8.29 -20.92 9.31
CA PRO A 197 -7.92 -20.57 10.69
C PRO A 197 -6.49 -20.03 10.81
N THR A 198 -5.65 -20.22 9.82
CA THR A 198 -4.26 -19.74 9.81
C THR A 198 -4.11 -18.29 9.34
N VAL A 199 -5.18 -17.71 8.76
CA VAL A 199 -5.18 -16.31 8.30
C VAL A 199 -5.40 -15.38 9.48
N GLY A 200 -4.41 -14.51 9.72
CA GLY A 200 -4.44 -13.51 10.78
C GLY A 200 -4.85 -12.12 10.29
N ALA A 201 -4.50 -11.76 9.04
CA ALA A 201 -4.88 -10.48 8.47
C ALA A 201 -5.13 -10.55 6.95
N VAL A 202 -5.95 -9.63 6.46
CA VAL A 202 -6.28 -9.47 5.04
C VAL A 202 -6.19 -8.01 4.66
N ALA A 203 -5.42 -7.70 3.62
CA ALA A 203 -5.28 -6.38 3.03
C ALA A 203 -6.33 -6.16 1.94
N GLY A 204 -6.96 -4.99 1.93
CA GLY A 204 -7.78 -4.52 0.83
C GLY A 204 -6.98 -3.79 -0.25
N SER A 205 -7.69 -3.38 -1.29
CA SER A 205 -7.19 -2.65 -2.46
C SER A 205 -7.57 -1.17 -2.34
N VAL A 206 -6.57 -0.30 -2.36
CA VAL A 206 -6.77 1.15 -2.29
C VAL A 206 -6.79 1.71 -3.70
N GLN A 207 -7.78 2.56 -3.99
CA GLN A 207 -7.93 3.30 -5.23
C GLN A 207 -8.08 4.79 -4.93
N VAL A 208 -7.54 5.63 -5.81
CA VAL A 208 -7.62 7.08 -5.66
C VAL A 208 -8.95 7.60 -6.22
N SER A 209 -9.68 8.42 -5.44
CA SER A 209 -10.98 8.95 -5.82
C SER A 209 -10.88 10.27 -6.60
N ASN A 210 -9.91 11.12 -6.27
CA ASN A 210 -9.79 12.48 -6.78
C ASN A 210 -8.81 12.63 -7.96
N LEU A 211 -8.92 11.77 -8.96
CA LEU A 211 -8.03 11.78 -10.15
C LEU A 211 -8.11 13.08 -10.97
N SER A 212 -9.23 13.82 -10.88
CA SER A 212 -9.43 15.11 -11.55
C SER A 212 -8.58 16.25 -10.97
N ASP A 213 -8.12 16.11 -9.70
CA ASP A 213 -7.48 17.21 -8.95
C ASP A 213 -6.03 17.47 -9.36
N GLY A 214 -5.49 16.72 -10.34
CA GLY A 214 -4.19 17.00 -10.93
C GLY A 214 -3.31 15.78 -11.17
N VAL A 215 -2.03 16.06 -11.39
CA VAL A 215 -1.02 15.05 -11.74
C VAL A 215 -0.68 14.15 -10.55
N LEU A 216 -0.51 14.72 -9.35
CA LEU A 216 -0.08 13.95 -8.17
C LEU A 216 -1.06 12.85 -7.78
N PRO A 217 -2.39 13.07 -7.70
CA PRO A 217 -3.35 11.98 -7.48
C PRO A 217 -3.26 10.87 -8.53
N ARG A 218 -3.06 11.21 -9.82
CA ARG A 218 -2.90 10.20 -10.91
C ARG A 218 -1.62 9.38 -10.77
N MET A 219 -0.50 10.02 -10.41
CA MET A 219 0.75 9.30 -10.11
C MET A 219 0.56 8.36 -8.91
N MET A 220 -0.16 8.81 -7.89
CA MET A 220 -0.47 7.97 -6.73
C MET A 220 -1.39 6.79 -7.08
N ASP A 221 -2.35 6.97 -7.98
CA ASP A 221 -3.19 5.87 -8.48
C ASP A 221 -2.36 4.80 -9.21
N ALA A 222 -1.44 5.22 -10.08
CA ALA A 222 -0.51 4.30 -10.74
C ALA A 222 0.37 3.56 -9.72
N HIS A 223 0.88 4.27 -8.71
CA HIS A 223 1.65 3.68 -7.61
C HIS A 223 0.82 2.64 -6.84
N TYR A 224 -0.42 2.95 -6.49
CA TYR A 224 -1.30 2.01 -5.81
C TYR A 224 -1.68 0.81 -6.70
N ALA A 225 -1.93 1.03 -7.98
CA ALA A 225 -2.21 -0.07 -8.91
C ALA A 225 -1.05 -1.07 -8.92
N PHE A 226 0.19 -0.62 -9.04
CA PHE A 226 1.35 -1.50 -8.99
C PHE A 226 1.51 -2.17 -7.61
N SER A 227 1.46 -1.38 -6.55
CA SER A 227 1.68 -1.86 -5.17
C SER A 227 0.57 -2.83 -4.73
N CYS A 228 -0.70 -2.56 -5.04
CA CYS A 228 -1.81 -3.43 -4.68
C CYS A 228 -1.90 -4.65 -5.60
N CYS A 229 -2.00 -4.41 -6.91
CA CYS A 229 -2.37 -5.47 -7.84
C CYS A 229 -1.21 -6.39 -8.23
N ILE A 230 0.04 -5.99 -7.98
CA ILE A 230 1.22 -6.80 -8.30
C ILE A 230 1.97 -7.19 -7.04
N LEU A 231 2.49 -6.23 -6.27
CA LEU A 231 3.33 -6.54 -5.11
C LEU A 231 2.56 -7.26 -4.00
N ARG A 232 1.40 -6.73 -3.60
CA ARG A 232 0.57 -7.38 -2.56
C ARG A 232 0.00 -8.71 -3.06
N ALA A 233 -0.39 -8.80 -4.34
CA ALA A 233 -0.85 -10.04 -4.93
C ALA A 233 0.26 -11.10 -4.92
N ALA A 234 1.49 -10.77 -5.32
CA ALA A 234 2.65 -11.66 -5.24
C ALA A 234 2.92 -12.12 -3.80
N ASN A 235 2.93 -11.19 -2.86
CA ASN A 235 3.13 -11.50 -1.44
C ASN A 235 1.98 -12.34 -0.86
N SER A 236 0.76 -12.18 -1.39
CA SER A 236 -0.40 -13.00 -1.01
C SER A 236 -0.28 -14.44 -1.47
N VAL A 237 0.34 -14.70 -2.64
CA VAL A 237 0.67 -16.07 -3.07
C VAL A 237 1.57 -16.76 -2.04
N MET A 238 2.55 -16.01 -1.50
CA MET A 238 3.45 -16.48 -0.44
C MET A 238 2.83 -16.37 0.96
N ARG A 239 1.59 -15.87 1.09
CA ARG A 239 0.84 -15.66 2.35
C ARG A 239 1.53 -14.73 3.36
N THR A 240 2.38 -13.85 2.88
CA THR A 240 3.23 -12.94 3.67
C THR A 240 3.16 -11.50 3.17
N VAL A 241 1.94 -10.99 2.95
CA VAL A 241 1.76 -9.56 2.65
C VAL A 241 2.39 -8.73 3.74
N VAL A 242 3.27 -7.80 3.37
CA VAL A 242 4.09 -7.05 4.34
C VAL A 242 3.45 -5.77 4.85
N CYS A 243 2.33 -5.34 4.24
CA CYS A 243 1.60 -4.15 4.65
C CYS A 243 0.11 -4.28 4.32
N THR A 244 -0.72 -4.22 5.33
CA THR A 244 -2.17 -4.09 5.24
C THR A 244 -2.52 -2.60 5.31
N PRO A 245 -3.14 -1.97 4.28
CA PRO A 245 -3.33 -0.53 4.24
C PRO A 245 -4.29 -0.04 5.33
N GLY A 246 -3.99 1.09 5.96
CA GLY A 246 -4.85 1.68 6.99
C GLY A 246 -6.26 2.00 6.50
N ALA A 247 -6.40 2.32 5.19
CA ALA A 247 -7.66 2.66 4.57
C ALA A 247 -8.67 1.49 4.50
N LEU A 248 -8.20 0.23 4.38
CA LEU A 248 -9.06 -0.97 4.44
C LEU A 248 -8.25 -2.22 4.75
N SER A 249 -8.41 -2.74 5.96
CA SER A 249 -7.73 -3.96 6.39
C SER A 249 -8.58 -4.72 7.41
N ALA A 250 -8.42 -6.04 7.42
CA ALA A 250 -9.09 -6.89 8.40
C ALA A 250 -8.09 -7.75 9.17
N TYR A 251 -8.42 -8.03 10.42
CA TYR A 251 -7.58 -8.77 11.36
C TYR A 251 -8.42 -9.78 12.13
N ARG A 252 -7.96 -11.02 12.27
CA ARG A 252 -8.56 -12.00 13.18
C ARG A 252 -8.44 -11.46 14.60
N ARG A 253 -9.57 -11.30 15.28
CA ARG A 253 -9.61 -10.72 16.62
C ARG A 253 -8.73 -11.50 17.61
N SER A 254 -8.80 -12.83 17.62
CA SER A 254 -7.97 -13.65 18.52
C SER A 254 -6.47 -13.40 18.30
N ALA A 255 -6.01 -13.31 17.05
CA ALA A 255 -4.62 -13.01 16.71
C ALA A 255 -4.22 -11.59 17.13
N LEU A 256 -5.08 -10.60 16.85
CA LEU A 256 -4.82 -9.21 17.18
C LEU A 256 -4.67 -9.00 18.69
N MET A 257 -5.53 -9.63 19.50
CA MET A 257 -5.53 -9.48 20.95
C MET A 257 -4.26 -10.02 21.62
N GLU A 258 -3.51 -10.93 20.97
CA GLU A 258 -2.24 -11.46 21.51
C GLU A 258 -1.17 -10.38 21.71
N PHE A 259 -1.20 -9.31 20.90
CA PHE A 259 -0.16 -8.28 20.89
C PHE A 259 -0.70 -6.84 20.84
N LEU A 260 -2.01 -6.64 20.93
CA LEU A 260 -2.68 -5.36 20.74
C LEU A 260 -2.10 -4.25 21.60
N ASP A 261 -1.84 -4.50 22.88
CA ASP A 261 -1.28 -3.54 23.80
C ASP A 261 0.19 -3.23 23.48
N ARG A 262 0.99 -4.26 23.17
CA ARG A 262 2.38 -4.08 22.75
C ARG A 262 2.51 -3.30 21.43
N TRP A 263 1.56 -3.50 20.52
CA TRP A 263 1.52 -2.73 19.27
C TRP A 263 1.13 -1.27 19.51
N ALA A 264 0.13 -1.02 20.35
CA ALA A 264 -0.34 0.35 20.64
C ALA A 264 0.77 1.20 21.30
N ASP A 265 1.50 0.61 22.24
CA ASP A 265 2.57 1.24 23.00
C ASP A 265 3.98 1.00 22.40
N GLN A 266 4.05 0.61 21.11
CA GLN A 266 5.34 0.34 20.45
C GLN A 266 6.26 1.55 20.53
N THR A 267 7.51 1.29 20.90
CA THR A 267 8.59 2.28 20.88
C THR A 267 9.68 1.87 19.90
N PHE A 268 10.39 2.87 19.38
CA PHE A 268 11.59 2.65 18.56
C PHE A 268 12.67 3.66 18.97
N CYS A 269 13.86 3.16 19.29
CA CYS A 269 14.96 3.99 19.85
C CYS A 269 14.51 4.87 21.03
N GLY A 270 13.71 4.31 21.94
CA GLY A 270 13.21 5.00 23.14
C GLY A 270 12.12 6.05 22.91
N ARG A 271 11.57 6.19 21.69
CA ARG A 271 10.49 7.12 21.38
C ARG A 271 9.23 6.37 20.91
N PRO A 272 8.01 6.90 21.20
CA PRO A 272 6.78 6.28 20.70
C PRO A 272 6.75 6.19 19.17
N ALA A 273 6.34 5.01 18.66
CA ALA A 273 6.25 4.74 17.23
C ALA A 273 4.89 5.19 16.66
N GLY A 274 4.64 6.49 16.63
CA GLY A 274 3.31 7.06 16.31
C GLY A 274 2.84 6.94 14.86
N ILE A 275 3.71 6.62 13.90
CA ILE A 275 3.40 6.55 12.45
C ILE A 275 3.55 5.12 11.92
N GLY A 276 2.88 4.80 10.79
CA GLY A 276 2.96 3.47 10.14
C GLY A 276 2.35 2.37 11.01
N GLU A 277 1.20 2.64 11.56
CA GLU A 277 0.43 1.77 12.45
C GLU A 277 -0.01 0.48 11.75
N ASP A 278 -0.40 0.59 10.49
CA ASP A 278 -0.87 -0.47 9.62
C ASP A 278 0.24 -1.46 9.28
N ARG A 279 1.40 -0.97 8.88
CA ARG A 279 2.57 -1.81 8.62
C ARG A 279 3.08 -2.48 9.90
N ALA A 280 3.05 -1.75 11.04
CA ALA A 280 3.41 -2.32 12.33
C ALA A 280 2.48 -3.48 12.73
N LEU A 281 1.15 -3.34 12.55
CA LEU A 281 0.19 -4.43 12.77
C LEU A 281 0.56 -5.66 11.94
N THR A 282 0.86 -5.44 10.65
CA THR A 282 1.28 -6.52 9.75
C THR A 282 2.56 -7.19 10.22
N THR A 283 3.57 -6.41 10.64
CA THR A 283 4.82 -6.94 11.19
C THR A 283 4.57 -7.80 12.42
N PHE A 284 3.67 -7.36 13.33
CA PHE A 284 3.30 -8.15 14.50
C PHE A 284 2.57 -9.45 14.11
N MET A 285 1.66 -9.42 13.13
CA MET A 285 1.01 -10.64 12.61
C MET A 285 2.04 -11.65 12.09
N LEU A 286 2.96 -11.21 11.22
CA LEU A 286 4.01 -12.06 10.67
C LEU A 286 4.96 -12.59 11.74
N ARG A 287 5.30 -11.79 12.75
CA ARG A 287 6.14 -12.20 13.91
C ARG A 287 5.50 -13.33 14.71
N HIS A 288 4.16 -13.32 14.82
CA HIS A 288 3.38 -14.37 15.51
C HIS A 288 2.96 -15.51 14.56
N ARG A 289 3.54 -15.57 13.35
CA ARG A 289 3.33 -16.61 12.33
C ARG A 289 1.92 -16.68 11.76
N TRP A 290 1.17 -15.60 11.85
CA TRP A 290 -0.11 -15.49 11.17
C TRP A 290 0.09 -15.18 9.69
N HIS A 291 -0.65 -15.87 8.83
CA HIS A 291 -0.66 -15.58 7.39
C HIS A 291 -1.38 -14.26 7.12
N VAL A 292 -0.81 -13.49 6.21
CA VAL A 292 -1.38 -12.23 5.75
C VAL A 292 -1.64 -12.33 4.26
N LEU A 293 -2.90 -12.12 3.87
CA LEU A 293 -3.37 -12.23 2.49
C LEU A 293 -3.78 -10.86 1.94
N TYR A 294 -4.06 -10.83 0.63
CA TYR A 294 -4.60 -9.67 -0.08
C TYR A 294 -5.85 -10.08 -0.85
N GLN A 295 -6.86 -9.23 -0.89
CA GLN A 295 -8.08 -9.39 -1.69
C GLN A 295 -8.22 -8.20 -2.63
N ARG A 296 -8.16 -8.47 -3.95
CA ARG A 296 -8.15 -7.43 -5.00
C ARG A 296 -9.47 -6.67 -5.09
N HIS A 297 -10.59 -7.37 -4.94
CA HIS A 297 -11.94 -6.80 -5.03
C HIS A 297 -12.46 -6.28 -3.68
N ALA A 298 -11.69 -6.35 -2.61
CA ALA A 298 -11.96 -5.59 -1.39
C ALA A 298 -11.50 -4.15 -1.58
N VAL A 299 -12.29 -3.32 -2.26
CA VAL A 299 -11.88 -1.99 -2.75
C VAL A 299 -12.32 -0.89 -1.80
N VAL A 300 -11.44 0.06 -1.58
CA VAL A 300 -11.69 1.32 -0.88
C VAL A 300 -11.16 2.48 -1.71
N HIS A 301 -11.94 3.54 -1.79
CA HIS A 301 -11.58 4.79 -2.44
C HIS A 301 -11.15 5.81 -1.39
N THR A 302 -10.03 6.48 -1.60
CA THR A 302 -9.51 7.52 -0.71
C THR A 302 -8.96 8.69 -1.51
N GLU A 303 -8.98 9.88 -0.94
CA GLU A 303 -8.43 11.06 -1.58
C GLU A 303 -6.92 11.16 -1.35
N MET A 304 -6.20 11.59 -2.40
CA MET A 304 -4.77 11.83 -2.32
C MET A 304 -4.46 13.32 -2.37
N PRO A 305 -3.42 13.78 -1.65
CA PRO A 305 -3.03 15.18 -1.70
C PRO A 305 -2.69 15.61 -3.12
N SER A 306 -3.27 16.74 -3.55
CA SER A 306 -3.00 17.36 -4.85
C SER A 306 -1.83 18.36 -4.81
N LYS A 307 -1.34 18.75 -3.61
CA LYS A 307 -0.25 19.70 -3.43
C LYS A 307 1.06 18.99 -3.10
N TYR A 308 2.15 19.40 -3.76
CA TYR A 308 3.49 18.78 -3.60
C TYR A 308 3.93 18.66 -2.13
N GLN A 309 3.81 19.74 -1.34
CA GLN A 309 4.25 19.70 0.05
C GLN A 309 3.46 18.71 0.93
N ALA A 310 2.18 18.55 0.66
CA ALA A 310 1.34 17.59 1.39
C ALA A 310 1.70 16.16 0.98
N THR A 311 1.86 15.89 -0.33
CA THR A 311 2.32 14.60 -0.86
C THR A 311 3.71 14.25 -0.31
N TYR A 312 4.66 15.18 -0.33
CA TYR A 312 6.00 14.97 0.22
C TYR A 312 5.97 14.58 1.72
N ARG A 313 5.19 15.32 2.53
CA ARG A 313 5.04 14.99 3.96
C ARG A 313 4.41 13.63 4.19
N MET A 314 3.41 13.26 3.38
CA MET A 314 2.77 11.95 3.41
C MET A 314 3.77 10.84 3.06
N MET A 315 4.50 10.96 1.95
CA MET A 315 5.52 10.00 1.52
C MET A 315 6.63 9.85 2.57
N LEU A 316 7.14 10.95 3.12
CA LEU A 316 8.15 10.93 4.17
C LEU A 316 7.67 10.21 5.44
N ARG A 317 6.40 10.39 5.81
CA ARG A 317 5.77 9.66 6.92
C ARG A 317 5.72 8.16 6.64
N TRP A 318 5.34 7.74 5.43
CA TRP A 318 5.32 6.34 5.03
C TRP A 318 6.71 5.72 5.03
N GLU A 319 7.70 6.39 4.45
CA GLU A 319 9.07 5.87 4.38
C GLU A 319 9.70 5.71 5.77
N ARG A 320 9.46 6.64 6.68
CA ARG A 320 9.91 6.50 8.08
C ARG A 320 9.29 5.27 8.76
N GLY A 321 8.01 5.02 8.52
CA GLY A 321 7.33 3.81 8.98
C GLY A 321 7.90 2.55 8.35
N ASN A 322 8.14 2.58 7.02
CA ASN A 322 8.70 1.46 6.26
C ASN A 322 10.08 1.04 6.75
N ILE A 323 10.99 2.00 6.93
CA ILE A 323 12.35 1.74 7.42
C ILE A 323 12.31 1.13 8.82
N ARG A 324 11.50 1.69 9.73
CA ARG A 324 11.37 1.16 11.09
C ARG A 324 10.90 -0.29 11.08
N GLU A 325 9.83 -0.60 10.34
CA GLU A 325 9.27 -1.95 10.32
C GLU A 325 10.15 -2.93 9.53
N MET A 326 10.91 -2.46 8.54
CA MET A 326 11.94 -3.24 7.91
C MET A 326 12.99 -3.68 8.94
N LEU A 327 13.49 -2.76 9.76
CA LEU A 327 14.44 -3.07 10.83
C LEU A 327 13.83 -4.02 11.88
N SER A 328 12.58 -3.79 12.29
CA SER A 328 11.86 -4.67 13.22
C SER A 328 11.66 -6.09 12.66
N THR A 329 11.58 -6.23 11.32
CA THR A 329 11.42 -7.54 10.67
C THR A 329 12.70 -8.36 10.77
N TYR A 330 13.89 -7.74 10.79
CA TYR A 330 15.16 -8.44 10.99
C TYR A 330 15.23 -9.21 12.32
N GLU A 331 14.53 -8.74 13.36
CA GLU A 331 14.53 -9.37 14.67
C GLU A 331 14.00 -10.81 14.66
N PHE A 332 13.16 -11.17 13.68
CA PHE A 332 12.55 -12.50 13.62
C PHE A 332 12.70 -13.23 12.29
N ALA A 333 12.92 -12.52 11.19
CA ALA A 333 12.93 -13.11 9.84
C ALA A 333 13.93 -14.26 9.69
N PHE A 334 15.12 -14.15 10.29
CA PHE A 334 16.20 -15.13 10.17
C PHE A 334 16.30 -16.13 11.34
N ARG A 335 15.30 -16.14 12.24
CA ARG A 335 15.31 -17.10 13.36
C ARG A 335 14.99 -18.53 12.93
N ARG A 336 14.32 -18.69 11.79
CA ARG A 336 13.95 -20.01 11.24
C ARG A 336 14.09 -20.01 9.72
N PHE A 337 14.29 -21.22 9.16
CA PHE A 337 14.38 -21.46 7.71
C PHE A 337 13.28 -22.45 7.33
N ASP A 338 12.05 -21.96 7.23
CA ASP A 338 10.90 -22.65 6.69
C ASP A 338 10.24 -21.80 5.56
N TRP A 339 9.30 -22.35 4.82
CA TRP A 339 8.66 -21.65 3.70
C TRP A 339 8.05 -20.31 4.08
N PHE A 340 7.48 -20.21 5.27
CA PHE A 340 6.90 -18.96 5.76
C PHE A 340 7.98 -17.89 6.00
N HIS A 341 9.07 -18.25 6.65
CA HIS A 341 10.19 -17.33 6.90
C HIS A 341 10.96 -17.02 5.62
N LEU A 342 11.11 -17.99 4.69
CA LEU A 342 11.77 -17.75 3.40
C LEU A 342 11.08 -16.63 2.61
N ALA A 343 9.75 -16.62 2.57
CA ALA A 343 9.00 -15.55 1.91
C ALA A 343 9.25 -14.17 2.56
N ILE A 344 9.28 -14.12 3.90
CA ILE A 344 9.61 -12.90 4.65
C ILE A 344 11.06 -12.47 4.38
N GLN A 345 12.02 -13.42 4.39
CA GLN A 345 13.42 -13.18 4.11
C GLN A 345 13.65 -12.61 2.72
N LEU A 346 13.00 -13.17 1.68
CA LEU A 346 13.09 -12.68 0.31
C LEU A 346 12.58 -11.23 0.20
N ASN A 347 11.42 -10.94 0.78
CA ASN A 347 10.88 -9.59 0.83
C ASN A 347 11.81 -8.61 1.57
N LEU A 348 12.36 -9.03 2.71
CA LEU A 348 13.23 -8.22 3.53
C LEU A 348 14.56 -7.92 2.81
N VAL A 349 15.18 -8.94 2.22
CA VAL A 349 16.41 -8.80 1.43
C VAL A 349 16.18 -7.82 0.28
N PHE A 350 15.05 -7.92 -0.42
CA PHE A 350 14.73 -7.01 -1.51
C PHE A 350 14.48 -5.58 -1.03
N GLN A 351 13.71 -5.38 0.04
CA GLN A 351 13.52 -4.04 0.62
C GLN A 351 14.84 -3.41 1.05
N THR A 352 15.72 -4.20 1.65
CA THR A 352 17.06 -3.75 2.04
C THR A 352 17.92 -3.40 0.83
N TYR A 353 17.84 -4.23 -0.22
CA TYR A 353 18.50 -3.95 -1.48
C TYR A 353 18.05 -2.62 -2.07
N LEU A 354 16.73 -2.37 -2.17
CA LEU A 354 16.21 -1.09 -2.67
C LEU A 354 16.64 0.10 -1.80
N PHE A 355 16.65 -0.08 -0.48
CA PHE A 355 17.08 0.97 0.44
C PHE A 355 18.58 1.30 0.25
N ILE A 356 19.43 0.29 0.21
CA ILE A 356 20.87 0.46 -0.05
C ILE A 356 21.09 1.09 -1.43
N GLN A 357 20.41 0.59 -2.47
CA GLN A 357 20.47 1.15 -3.82
C GLN A 357 20.12 2.64 -3.82
N SER A 358 19.08 3.06 -3.12
CA SER A 358 18.65 4.46 -3.06
C SER A 358 19.70 5.37 -2.40
N LEU A 359 20.44 4.88 -1.41
CA LEU A 359 21.50 5.64 -0.75
C LEU A 359 22.69 5.92 -1.68
N PHE A 360 23.04 4.96 -2.51
CA PHE A 360 24.20 5.07 -3.39
C PHE A 360 23.85 5.59 -4.78
N PHE A 361 22.61 5.46 -5.21
CA PHE A 361 22.18 5.84 -6.55
C PHE A 361 22.36 7.33 -6.80
N LEU A 362 21.89 8.19 -5.90
CA LEU A 362 21.96 9.64 -6.10
C LEU A 362 23.41 10.18 -6.16
N PRO A 363 24.30 9.86 -5.21
CA PRO A 363 25.71 10.24 -5.33
C PRO A 363 26.36 9.74 -6.60
N PHE A 364 26.07 8.50 -7.00
CA PHE A 364 26.62 7.90 -8.22
C PHE A 364 26.14 8.62 -9.50
N VAL A 365 24.85 8.95 -9.57
CA VAL A 365 24.29 9.75 -10.67
C VAL A 365 24.91 11.14 -10.73
N ILE A 366 25.03 11.83 -9.60
CA ILE A 366 25.63 13.18 -9.53
C ILE A 366 27.08 13.15 -10.04
N LEU A 367 27.89 12.20 -9.56
CA LEU A 367 29.28 12.06 -10.01
C LEU A 367 29.38 11.72 -11.50
N GLY A 368 28.51 10.83 -11.98
CA GLY A 368 28.44 10.48 -13.38
C GLY A 368 28.03 11.65 -14.27
N MET A 369 27.04 12.44 -13.84
CA MET A 369 26.61 13.65 -14.57
C MET A 369 27.70 14.72 -14.62
N ILE A 370 28.59 14.79 -13.63
CA ILE A 370 29.77 15.67 -13.65
C ILE A 370 30.82 15.15 -14.60
N ALA A 371 31.07 13.84 -14.60
CA ALA A 371 32.14 13.21 -15.38
C ALA A 371 31.83 13.09 -16.88
N ALA A 372 30.58 12.68 -17.23
CA ALA A 372 30.16 12.46 -18.62
C ALA A 372 28.63 12.74 -18.75
N PRO A 373 28.24 14.04 -18.78
CA PRO A 373 26.85 14.46 -18.63
C PRO A 373 25.90 13.86 -19.71
N VAL A 374 26.33 13.87 -20.98
CA VAL A 374 25.49 13.36 -22.08
C VAL A 374 25.27 11.84 -21.95
N PHE A 375 26.35 11.08 -21.72
CA PHE A 375 26.30 9.63 -21.55
C PHE A 375 25.44 9.23 -20.35
N TRP A 376 25.63 9.89 -19.21
CA TRP A 376 24.86 9.59 -18.01
C TRP A 376 23.39 9.97 -18.16
N TRP A 377 23.07 11.05 -18.84
CA TRP A 377 21.70 11.42 -19.17
C TRP A 377 21.02 10.33 -20.01
N GLN A 378 21.72 9.82 -21.05
CA GLN A 378 21.23 8.72 -21.89
C GLN A 378 21.00 7.45 -21.09
N CYS A 379 21.97 7.06 -20.25
CA CYS A 379 21.84 5.89 -19.39
C CYS A 379 20.65 6.02 -18.41
N MET A 380 20.50 7.18 -17.75
CA MET A 380 19.40 7.40 -16.82
C MET A 380 18.04 7.39 -17.52
N PHE A 381 17.95 8.00 -18.71
CA PHE A 381 16.74 7.96 -19.51
C PHE A 381 16.34 6.53 -19.87
N LEU A 382 17.27 5.75 -20.42
CA LEU A 382 17.03 4.35 -20.80
C LEU A 382 16.68 3.47 -19.60
N LEU A 383 17.37 3.62 -18.48
CA LEU A 383 17.06 2.91 -17.26
C LEU A 383 15.66 3.25 -16.73
N THR A 384 15.28 4.54 -16.77
CA THR A 384 13.94 4.98 -16.39
C THR A 384 12.89 4.33 -17.27
N VAL A 385 13.06 4.39 -18.60
CA VAL A 385 12.13 3.75 -19.54
C VAL A 385 12.02 2.25 -19.29
N LEU A 386 13.14 1.56 -19.15
CA LEU A 386 13.16 0.12 -18.89
C LEU A 386 12.49 -0.25 -17.56
N TRP A 387 12.77 0.52 -16.51
CA TRP A 387 12.24 0.27 -15.17
C TRP A 387 10.74 0.54 -15.04
N THR A 388 10.23 1.53 -15.79
CA THR A 388 8.83 1.93 -15.77
C THR A 388 7.96 1.24 -16.83
N ALA A 389 8.56 0.74 -17.92
CA ALA A 389 7.84 0.09 -19.01
C ALA A 389 7.02 -1.12 -18.55
N LEU A 390 7.57 -1.93 -17.65
CA LEU A 390 6.92 -3.13 -17.16
C LEU A 390 5.75 -2.83 -16.21
N PRO A 391 5.89 -1.95 -15.20
CA PRO A 391 4.76 -1.43 -14.43
C PRO A 391 3.68 -0.78 -15.30
N ALA A 392 4.07 0.00 -16.31
CA ALA A 392 3.15 0.64 -17.23
C ALA A 392 2.33 -0.38 -18.04
N LEU A 393 2.99 -1.42 -18.57
CA LEU A 393 2.32 -2.51 -19.27
C LEU A 393 1.35 -3.25 -18.33
N CYS A 394 1.79 -3.57 -17.13
CA CYS A 394 0.93 -4.22 -16.14
C CYS A 394 -0.28 -3.36 -15.79
N TYR A 395 -0.09 -2.07 -15.58
CA TYR A 395 -1.20 -1.15 -15.33
C TYR A 395 -2.17 -1.12 -16.50
N TYR A 396 -1.67 -1.03 -17.74
CA TYR A 396 -2.49 -1.05 -18.96
C TYR A 396 -3.32 -2.33 -19.08
N LEU A 397 -2.68 -3.48 -18.90
CA LEU A 397 -3.35 -4.79 -19.01
C LEU A 397 -4.43 -4.99 -17.92
N MET A 398 -4.26 -4.35 -16.77
CA MET A 398 -5.18 -4.50 -15.63
C MET A 398 -6.31 -3.47 -15.63
N SER A 399 -6.04 -2.24 -16.03
CA SER A 399 -7.01 -1.13 -16.00
C SER A 399 -7.72 -0.91 -17.34
N GLY A 400 -7.13 -1.39 -18.45
CA GLY A 400 -7.64 -1.13 -19.80
C GLY A 400 -7.58 0.35 -20.23
N GLY A 401 -7.14 1.23 -19.33
CA GLY A 401 -7.20 2.68 -19.49
C GLY A 401 -5.87 3.33 -19.84
N THR A 402 -5.87 4.65 -19.93
CA THR A 402 -4.69 5.45 -20.27
C THR A 402 -3.80 5.83 -19.08
N GLY A 403 -4.16 5.38 -17.88
CA GLY A 403 -3.48 5.69 -16.61
C GLY A 403 -2.02 5.23 -16.56
N TRP A 404 -1.60 4.29 -17.44
CA TRP A 404 -0.21 3.83 -17.54
C TRP A 404 0.81 4.95 -17.80
N ILE A 405 0.38 6.08 -18.40
CA ILE A 405 1.21 7.25 -18.63
C ILE A 405 1.83 7.78 -17.31
N TRP A 406 1.06 7.68 -16.21
CA TRP A 406 1.47 8.23 -14.92
C TRP A 406 2.47 7.36 -14.17
N THR A 407 2.86 6.20 -14.75
CA THR A 407 3.96 5.37 -14.23
C THR A 407 5.34 5.90 -14.65
N PHE A 408 5.40 6.76 -15.66
CA PHE A 408 6.61 7.44 -16.12
C PHE A 408 6.72 8.85 -15.52
#